data_0479a8dd90bdeb2740261d32d107ec18
#
_entry.id   0479a8dd90bdeb2740261d32d107ec18
#
_cell.length_a   1.000
_cell.length_b   1.000
_cell.length_c   1.000
_cell.angle_alpha   90.00
_cell.angle_beta   90.00
_cell.angle_gamma   90.00
#
_symmetry.space_group_name_H-M   'P 1'
#
loop_
_entity.id
_entity.type
_entity.pdbx_description
1 polymer ?
#
loop_
_entity_poly.entity_id
_entity_poly.type
_entity_poly.pdbx_seq_one_letter_code
_entity_poly.pdbx_strand_id
1 'polypeptide(L)'
;MSSTKYLSLFCLFTISLILSSCGSSIYKNFEDSILIENIFEVNDSIIKKDPVKLLIQPASPTNKVFGFPLGLSIYNLASENPDEKFEKWLLEKPNRYKRLSRLLSKKQIIQLKQYNNSFNKFLKNLGQKPTKISDTNVNENISRLKQFYNNEGYFDSKVSADTILNDNQAIIKYNVTTNTRYLIDTISINTNSRDIDSLLSSNKTKSILKQKENFSINKLILERDRLVSLFKNNGIHDFQQRSINYNVLIDSSGINKKIPLILSIKNPNEQEVYQIRKINDINIYVESLDELSNIDSYTDSINFKGIKIFSKGNLNYTTRSLTEPIFFKKEKITVKKKNY
;
A
#
# COMPACT_ATOMS: atom_id res chain seq x y z
N MET A 1 -13.99 56.29 12.52
CA MET A 1 -13.81 55.11 11.65
C MET A 1 -12.41 54.91 11.03
N SER A 2 -11.47 55.81 11.26
CA SER A 2 -10.10 55.70 10.65
C SER A 2 -9.08 55.01 11.58
N SER A 3 -9.17 55.23 12.89
CA SER A 3 -8.18 54.69 13.87
C SER A 3 -8.12 53.16 13.95
N THR A 4 -9.24 52.48 13.81
CA THR A 4 -9.28 50.99 13.86
C THR A 4 -8.64 50.34 12.63
N LYS A 5 -8.67 50.99 11.47
CA LYS A 5 -8.01 50.50 10.24
C LYS A 5 -6.48 50.59 10.35
N TYR A 6 -5.96 51.68 10.92
CA TYR A 6 -4.51 51.84 11.15
C TYR A 6 -3.99 50.87 12.21
N LEU A 7 -4.77 50.57 13.23
CA LEU A 7 -4.43 49.60 14.26
C LEU A 7 -4.38 48.18 13.69
N SER A 8 -5.34 47.81 12.85
CA SER A 8 -5.36 46.50 12.15
C SER A 8 -4.21 46.36 11.15
N LEU A 9 -3.88 47.42 10.42
CA LEU A 9 -2.75 47.45 9.49
C LEU A 9 -1.39 47.31 10.24
N PHE A 10 -1.28 48.01 11.39
CA PHE A 10 -0.10 47.93 12.24
C PHE A 10 0.06 46.53 12.86
N CYS A 11 -1.01 45.91 13.33
CA CYS A 11 -1.00 44.52 13.81
C CYS A 11 -0.61 43.54 12.69
N LEU A 12 -1.14 43.69 11.46
CA LEU A 12 -0.75 42.88 10.31
C LEU A 12 0.72 43.08 9.93
N PHE A 13 1.24 44.29 9.98
CA PHE A 13 2.63 44.60 9.68
C PHE A 13 3.58 44.06 10.76
N THR A 14 3.23 44.15 12.04
CA THR A 14 4.04 43.55 13.14
C THR A 14 4.02 42.04 13.09
N ILE A 15 2.91 41.38 12.75
CA ILE A 15 2.80 39.95 12.53
C ILE A 15 3.67 39.54 11.34
N SER A 16 3.68 40.32 10.26
CA SER A 16 4.55 40.05 9.07
C SER A 16 6.03 40.16 9.39
N LEU A 17 6.44 41.14 10.23
CA LEU A 17 7.84 41.27 10.67
C LEU A 17 8.29 40.16 11.60
N ILE A 18 7.41 39.66 12.47
CA ILE A 18 7.70 38.52 13.35
C ILE A 18 7.86 37.20 12.52
N LEU A 19 7.08 37.06 11.48
CA LEU A 19 7.13 35.87 10.58
C LEU A 19 8.40 35.84 9.71
N SER A 20 8.97 36.98 9.35
CA SER A 20 10.16 37.04 8.48
C SER A 20 11.50 36.77 9.19
N SER A 21 11.55 36.86 10.53
CA SER A 21 12.81 36.80 11.29
C SER A 21 13.24 35.38 11.74
N CYS A 22 12.42 34.32 11.55
CA CYS A 22 12.61 33.07 12.29
C CYS A 22 12.88 31.80 11.48
N GLY A 23 13.09 31.89 10.17
CA GLY A 23 13.22 30.68 9.32
C GLY A 23 14.42 29.77 9.64
N SER A 24 15.58 30.31 9.95
CA SER A 24 16.82 29.55 10.19
C SER A 24 16.95 29.07 11.66
N SER A 25 16.28 29.73 12.59
CA SER A 25 16.36 29.39 14.02
C SER A 25 15.59 28.14 14.42
N ILE A 26 14.61 27.72 13.61
CA ILE A 26 13.72 26.59 13.94
C ILE A 26 14.48 25.25 13.98
N TYR A 27 15.48 25.11 13.13
CA TYR A 27 16.28 23.87 13.03
C TYR A 27 17.40 23.77 14.09
N LYS A 28 17.81 24.90 14.65
CA LYS A 28 18.90 24.95 15.66
C LYS A 28 18.57 24.30 17.00
N ASN A 29 17.29 24.09 17.28
CA ASN A 29 16.85 23.55 18.56
C ASN A 29 16.88 22.01 18.63
N PHE A 30 17.30 21.34 17.58
CA PHE A 30 17.40 19.89 17.55
C PHE A 30 18.85 19.46 17.76
N GLU A 31 19.03 18.41 18.56
CA GLU A 31 20.35 17.78 18.80
C GLU A 31 20.87 17.04 17.58
N ASP A 32 19.95 16.59 16.69
CA ASP A 32 20.24 15.84 15.48
C ASP A 32 19.77 16.61 14.24
N SER A 33 20.46 16.40 13.11
CA SER A 33 20.10 17.03 11.85
C SER A 33 18.76 16.52 11.34
N ILE A 34 17.93 17.45 10.86
CA ILE A 34 16.60 17.17 10.35
C ILE A 34 16.64 17.03 8.84
N LEU A 35 16.10 15.93 8.33
CA LEU A 35 15.95 15.71 6.91
C LEU A 35 14.90 16.68 6.34
N ILE A 36 15.37 17.67 5.56
CA ILE A 36 14.53 18.72 4.98
C ILE A 36 14.10 18.41 3.54
N GLU A 37 14.90 17.61 2.80
CA GLU A 37 14.65 17.32 1.40
C GLU A 37 15.26 15.97 0.99
N ASN A 38 14.54 15.26 0.10
CA ASN A 38 15.08 14.16 -0.68
C ASN A 38 15.13 14.57 -2.15
N ILE A 39 16.31 14.55 -2.73
CA ILE A 39 16.55 14.87 -4.14
C ILE A 39 16.74 13.54 -4.88
N PHE A 40 16.05 13.37 -6.01
CA PHE A 40 16.21 12.23 -6.90
C PHE A 40 16.82 12.67 -8.21
N GLU A 41 17.95 12.08 -8.52
CA GLU A 41 18.63 12.28 -9.79
C GLU A 41 18.71 10.95 -10.53
N VAL A 42 18.12 10.90 -11.71
CA VAL A 42 18.12 9.70 -12.55
C VAL A 42 18.78 10.05 -13.86
N ASN A 43 19.90 9.38 -14.17
CA ASN A 43 20.73 9.64 -15.35
C ASN A 43 21.03 11.15 -15.49
N ASP A 44 21.57 11.75 -14.43
CA ASP A 44 21.96 13.15 -14.32
C ASP A 44 20.80 14.17 -14.47
N SER A 45 19.56 13.70 -14.35
CA SER A 45 18.37 14.55 -14.42
C SER A 45 17.57 14.51 -13.12
N ILE A 46 17.30 15.70 -12.54
CA ILE A 46 16.49 15.79 -11.30
C ILE A 46 15.02 15.53 -11.63
N ILE A 47 14.45 14.50 -10.98
CA ILE A 47 13.05 14.13 -11.15
C ILE A 47 12.20 14.74 -10.03
N LYS A 48 11.28 15.66 -10.39
CA LYS A 48 10.39 16.35 -9.44
C LYS A 48 9.12 15.56 -9.12
N LYS A 49 8.62 14.74 -10.04
CA LYS A 49 7.38 13.97 -9.91
C LYS A 49 7.64 12.52 -10.30
N ASP A 50 8.01 11.68 -9.32
CA ASP A 50 8.20 10.25 -9.57
C ASP A 50 7.43 9.45 -8.52
N PRO A 51 6.72 8.37 -8.90
CA PRO A 51 6.14 7.41 -7.97
C PRO A 51 7.16 6.83 -6.98
N VAL A 52 8.44 6.85 -7.35
CA VAL A 52 9.57 6.45 -6.49
C VAL A 52 9.65 7.24 -5.19
N LYS A 53 9.21 8.51 -5.17
CA LYS A 53 9.16 9.32 -3.94
C LYS A 53 8.28 8.73 -2.85
N LEU A 54 7.30 7.90 -3.23
CA LEU A 54 6.42 7.21 -2.29
C LEU A 54 7.08 6.00 -1.60
N LEU A 55 8.19 5.51 -2.15
CA LEU A 55 8.90 4.34 -1.64
C LEU A 55 9.86 4.66 -0.50
N ILE A 56 10.17 5.93 -0.29
CA ILE A 56 11.14 6.39 0.70
C ILE A 56 10.47 7.23 1.78
N GLN A 57 11.14 7.32 2.91
CA GLN A 57 10.67 8.15 4.03
C GLN A 57 10.59 9.62 3.61
N PRO A 58 9.44 10.29 3.80
CA PRO A 58 9.28 11.70 3.42
C PRO A 58 10.19 12.60 4.24
N ALA A 59 10.71 13.65 3.60
CA ALA A 59 11.42 14.70 4.29
C ALA A 59 10.48 15.54 5.18
N SER A 60 11.04 16.14 6.19
CA SER A 60 10.37 17.07 7.09
C SER A 60 10.87 18.49 6.86
N PRO A 61 10.01 19.49 6.89
CA PRO A 61 8.54 19.46 6.94
C PRO A 61 7.91 19.19 5.58
N THR A 62 6.87 18.36 5.53
CA THR A 62 6.19 18.00 4.27
C THR A 62 5.33 19.15 3.72
N ASN A 63 4.78 20.00 4.60
CA ASN A 63 3.92 21.13 4.24
C ASN A 63 4.55 22.47 4.64
N LYS A 64 4.86 23.28 3.65
CA LYS A 64 5.30 24.68 3.86
C LYS A 64 4.17 25.64 3.50
N VAL A 65 3.77 26.49 4.43
CA VAL A 65 2.80 27.57 4.19
C VAL A 65 3.60 28.85 3.97
N PHE A 66 3.49 29.43 2.78
CA PHE A 66 4.31 30.57 2.34
C PHE A 66 5.82 30.37 2.50
N GLY A 67 6.31 29.12 2.28
CA GLY A 67 7.71 28.76 2.45
C GLY A 67 8.13 28.52 3.91
N PHE A 68 7.24 28.70 4.88
CA PHE A 68 7.50 28.56 6.30
C PHE A 68 7.02 27.19 6.84
N PRO A 69 7.84 26.43 7.59
CA PRO A 69 7.47 25.10 8.09
C PRO A 69 6.59 25.21 9.35
N LEU A 70 5.34 25.63 9.18
CA LEU A 70 4.39 25.85 10.27
C LEU A 70 4.21 24.62 11.17
N GLY A 71 4.07 23.44 10.58
CA GLY A 71 3.89 22.19 11.32
C GLY A 71 5.06 21.88 12.25
N LEU A 72 6.28 22.06 11.76
CA LEU A 72 7.50 21.88 12.56
C LEU A 72 7.58 22.93 13.67
N SER A 73 7.24 24.19 13.37
CA SER A 73 7.25 25.28 14.35
C SER A 73 6.29 25.00 15.51
N ILE A 74 5.08 24.54 15.22
CA ILE A 74 4.08 24.17 16.22
C ILE A 74 4.60 22.98 17.06
N TYR A 75 5.20 21.98 16.42
CA TYR A 75 5.78 20.83 17.12
C TYR A 75 6.87 21.28 18.10
N ASN A 76 7.74 22.22 17.70
CA ASN A 76 8.84 22.73 18.52
C ASN A 76 8.39 23.61 19.70
N LEU A 77 7.16 24.14 19.68
CA LEU A 77 6.58 24.81 20.84
C LEU A 77 6.28 23.83 21.98
N ALA A 78 6.10 22.55 21.67
CA ALA A 78 5.89 21.53 22.67
C ALA A 78 7.20 21.13 23.35
N SER A 79 7.17 20.94 24.64
CA SER A 79 8.30 20.37 25.41
C SER A 79 8.47 18.87 25.14
N GLU A 80 9.70 18.39 25.07
CA GLU A 80 9.98 16.96 25.00
C GLU A 80 9.57 16.24 26.29
N ASN A 81 9.98 16.80 27.45
CA ASN A 81 9.67 16.29 28.79
C ASN A 81 8.85 17.33 29.58
N PRO A 82 7.56 17.49 29.32
CA PRO A 82 6.75 18.54 29.94
C PRO A 82 6.60 18.36 31.47
N ASP A 83 6.61 17.11 31.96
CA ASP A 83 6.56 16.78 33.38
C ASP A 83 7.79 17.28 34.13
N GLU A 84 8.96 16.94 33.62
CA GLU A 84 10.24 17.33 34.20
C GLU A 84 10.46 18.82 34.16
N LYS A 85 10.12 19.46 33.02
CA LYS A 85 10.21 20.91 32.88
C LYS A 85 9.25 21.63 33.82
N PHE A 86 8.06 21.10 34.05
CA PHE A 86 7.10 21.66 35.00
C PHE A 86 7.62 21.56 36.43
N GLU A 87 8.18 20.41 36.82
CA GLU A 87 8.76 20.21 38.15
C GLU A 87 10.00 21.11 38.38
N LYS A 88 10.90 21.17 37.39
CA LYS A 88 12.03 22.08 37.43
C LYS A 88 11.58 23.52 37.56
N TRP A 89 10.62 23.97 36.77
CA TRP A 89 10.04 25.31 36.85
C TRP A 89 9.43 25.57 38.24
N LEU A 90 8.76 24.58 38.83
CA LEU A 90 8.13 24.72 40.14
C LEU A 90 9.18 24.90 41.26
N LEU A 91 10.33 24.22 41.15
CA LEU A 91 11.38 24.18 42.15
C LEU A 91 12.50 25.22 41.91
N GLU A 92 12.65 25.76 40.71
CA GLU A 92 13.71 26.65 40.29
C GLU A 92 13.83 27.91 41.17
N LYS A 93 12.70 28.44 41.65
CA LYS A 93 12.68 29.58 42.57
C LYS A 93 12.20 29.14 43.94
N PRO A 94 12.99 29.38 45.01
CA PRO A 94 12.72 28.80 46.35
C PRO A 94 11.35 29.17 46.96
N ASN A 95 10.75 30.25 46.52
CA ASN A 95 9.43 30.68 46.99
C ASN A 95 8.28 30.40 46.03
N ARG A 96 8.52 29.86 44.84
CA ARG A 96 7.45 29.64 43.81
C ARG A 96 6.43 28.62 44.29
N TYR A 97 6.89 27.46 44.73
CA TYR A 97 6.00 26.43 45.30
C TYR A 97 5.19 26.95 46.47
N LYS A 98 5.86 27.68 47.41
CA LYS A 98 5.23 28.25 48.61
C LYS A 98 4.18 29.30 48.28
N ARG A 99 4.39 30.12 47.23
CA ARG A 99 3.40 31.06 46.75
C ARG A 99 2.21 30.38 46.08
N LEU A 100 2.47 29.37 45.23
CA LEU A 100 1.40 28.60 44.57
C LEU A 100 0.59 27.78 45.59
N SER A 101 1.23 27.17 46.61
CA SER A 101 0.52 26.41 47.64
C SER A 101 -0.35 27.26 48.60
N ARG A 102 -0.16 28.59 48.60
CA ARG A 102 -1.08 29.50 49.31
C ARG A 102 -2.36 29.82 48.55
N LEU A 103 -2.28 29.76 47.20
CA LEU A 103 -3.39 30.07 46.29
C LEU A 103 -4.12 28.86 45.78
N LEU A 104 -3.42 27.73 45.62
CA LEU A 104 -3.89 26.50 45.03
C LEU A 104 -3.71 25.32 45.99
N SER A 105 -4.67 24.45 46.07
CA SER A 105 -4.53 23.17 46.76
C SER A 105 -3.53 22.23 46.02
N LYS A 106 -2.98 21.24 46.72
CA LYS A 106 -2.13 20.23 46.13
C LYS A 106 -2.78 19.58 44.91
N LYS A 107 -4.08 19.28 44.96
CA LYS A 107 -4.85 18.70 43.84
C LYS A 107 -4.87 19.62 42.62
N GLN A 108 -5.04 20.93 42.82
CA GLN A 108 -5.03 21.91 41.74
C GLN A 108 -3.65 22.08 41.12
N ILE A 109 -2.56 21.96 41.88
CA ILE A 109 -1.19 21.98 41.33
C ILE A 109 -0.95 20.73 40.45
N ILE A 110 -1.44 19.56 40.86
CA ILE A 110 -1.39 18.33 40.03
C ILE A 110 -2.23 18.52 38.75
N GLN A 111 -3.42 19.12 38.84
CA GLN A 111 -4.23 19.43 37.66
C GLN A 111 -3.52 20.39 36.71
N LEU A 112 -2.82 21.41 37.20
CA LEU A 112 -2.01 22.30 36.36
C LEU A 112 -0.93 21.53 35.58
N LYS A 113 -0.27 20.57 36.23
CA LYS A 113 0.70 19.69 35.58
C LYS A 113 0.02 18.86 34.47
N GLN A 114 -1.16 18.31 34.74
CA GLN A 114 -1.93 17.56 33.74
C GLN A 114 -2.37 18.41 32.56
N TYR A 115 -2.80 19.66 32.81
CA TYR A 115 -3.15 20.62 31.76
C TYR A 115 -1.92 20.97 30.90
N ASN A 116 -0.77 21.23 31.53
CA ASN A 116 0.47 21.46 30.79
C ASN A 116 0.83 20.29 29.88
N ASN A 117 0.71 19.06 30.39
CA ASN A 117 0.96 17.85 29.60
C ASN A 117 -0.02 17.70 28.45
N SER A 118 -1.32 17.92 28.70
CA SER A 118 -2.37 17.85 27.68
C SER A 118 -2.15 18.90 26.59
N PHE A 119 -1.75 20.11 26.95
CA PHE A 119 -1.43 21.17 26.00
C PHE A 119 -0.19 20.83 25.16
N ASN A 120 0.88 20.31 25.77
CA ASN A 120 2.06 19.85 25.04
C ASN A 120 1.71 18.69 24.07
N LYS A 121 0.88 17.74 24.50
CA LYS A 121 0.39 16.66 23.64
C LYS A 121 -0.46 17.20 22.47
N PHE A 122 -1.30 18.19 22.74
CA PHE A 122 -2.08 18.87 21.70
C PHE A 122 -1.16 19.54 20.66
N LEU A 123 -0.13 20.28 21.11
CA LEU A 123 0.84 20.91 20.20
C LEU A 123 1.61 19.88 19.37
N LYS A 124 2.03 18.74 19.96
CA LYS A 124 2.69 17.65 19.23
C LYS A 124 1.77 17.01 18.18
N ASN A 125 0.49 16.86 18.49
CA ASN A 125 -0.49 16.29 17.57
C ASN A 125 -0.88 17.25 16.44
N LEU A 126 -0.94 18.54 16.75
CA LEU A 126 -1.24 19.58 15.75
C LEU A 126 -0.03 19.88 14.87
N GLY A 127 1.16 19.78 15.45
CA GLY A 127 2.43 19.97 14.78
C GLY A 127 2.84 18.77 13.93
N GLN A 128 3.93 18.93 13.21
CA GLN A 128 4.52 17.91 12.37
C GLN A 128 5.85 17.44 12.98
N LYS A 129 5.91 16.14 13.33
CA LYS A 129 7.14 15.54 13.88
C LYS A 129 8.27 15.68 12.84
N PRO A 130 9.46 16.16 13.25
CA PRO A 130 10.61 16.19 12.36
C PRO A 130 11.10 14.77 12.03
N THR A 131 11.57 14.59 10.81
CA THR A 131 12.30 13.39 10.41
C THR A 131 13.78 13.62 10.69
N LYS A 132 14.33 12.91 11.65
CA LYS A 132 15.75 12.99 11.98
C LYS A 132 16.57 12.17 10.98
N ILE A 133 17.77 12.60 10.68
CA ILE A 133 18.65 11.85 9.77
C ILE A 133 19.06 10.50 10.36
N SER A 134 19.25 10.42 11.68
CA SER A 134 19.54 9.19 12.41
C SER A 134 18.42 8.15 12.31
N ASP A 135 17.14 8.59 12.20
CA ASP A 135 15.98 7.73 12.06
C ASP A 135 15.79 7.25 10.60
N THR A 136 16.55 7.82 9.66
CA THR A 136 16.40 7.53 8.23
C THR A 136 17.31 6.38 7.81
N ASN A 137 16.71 5.26 7.43
CA ASN A 137 17.47 4.13 6.91
C ASN A 137 17.79 4.30 5.41
N VAL A 138 18.89 5.01 5.14
CA VAL A 138 19.35 5.32 3.77
C VAL A 138 19.62 4.05 2.97
N ASN A 139 20.23 3.02 3.58
CA ASN A 139 20.53 1.75 2.91
C ASN A 139 19.26 0.98 2.52
N GLU A 140 18.24 1.02 3.36
CA GLU A 140 16.95 0.44 3.04
C GLU A 140 16.29 1.17 1.86
N ASN A 141 16.34 2.51 1.85
CA ASN A 141 15.83 3.32 0.75
C ASN A 141 16.57 3.02 -0.57
N ILE A 142 17.90 2.89 -0.54
CA ILE A 142 18.71 2.47 -1.70
C ILE A 142 18.23 1.10 -2.21
N SER A 143 18.02 0.14 -1.30
CA SER A 143 17.56 -1.20 -1.65
C SER A 143 16.17 -1.19 -2.28
N ARG A 144 15.25 -0.40 -1.74
CA ARG A 144 13.88 -0.22 -2.29
C ARG A 144 13.91 0.41 -3.68
N LEU A 145 14.75 1.43 -3.89
CA LEU A 145 14.93 2.06 -5.19
C LEU A 145 15.50 1.07 -6.20
N LYS A 146 16.55 0.34 -5.83
CA LYS A 146 17.14 -0.70 -6.70
C LYS A 146 16.11 -1.76 -7.08
N GLN A 147 15.32 -2.23 -6.12
CA GLN A 147 14.25 -3.19 -6.37
C GLN A 147 13.19 -2.63 -7.33
N PHE A 148 12.79 -1.36 -7.17
CA PHE A 148 11.86 -0.70 -8.08
C PHE A 148 12.37 -0.72 -9.52
N TYR A 149 13.63 -0.31 -9.75
CA TYR A 149 14.20 -0.29 -11.10
C TYR A 149 14.41 -1.71 -11.65
N ASN A 150 14.78 -2.68 -10.82
CA ASN A 150 14.83 -4.09 -11.21
C ASN A 150 13.45 -4.59 -11.65
N ASN A 151 12.39 -4.24 -10.92
CA ASN A 151 11.02 -4.63 -11.27
C ASN A 151 10.56 -4.03 -12.60
N GLU A 152 11.13 -2.89 -13.00
CA GLU A 152 10.90 -2.25 -14.30
C GLU A 152 11.87 -2.73 -15.40
N GLY A 153 12.72 -3.72 -15.12
CA GLY A 153 13.63 -4.31 -16.10
C GLY A 153 14.99 -3.64 -16.22
N TYR A 154 15.37 -2.79 -15.28
CA TYR A 154 16.71 -2.17 -15.23
C TYR A 154 17.62 -2.95 -14.27
N PHE A 155 17.98 -4.17 -14.60
CA PHE A 155 18.72 -5.06 -13.70
C PHE A 155 20.15 -4.60 -13.41
N ASP A 156 20.75 -3.82 -14.29
CA ASP A 156 22.09 -3.27 -14.11
C ASP A 156 22.06 -1.87 -13.46
N SER A 157 20.91 -1.47 -12.90
CA SER A 157 20.78 -0.17 -12.25
C SER A 157 21.72 -0.06 -11.05
N LYS A 158 22.33 1.10 -10.92
CA LYS A 158 23.16 1.46 -9.76
C LYS A 158 22.45 2.57 -9.00
N VAL A 159 22.37 2.40 -7.69
CA VAL A 159 21.74 3.39 -6.79
C VAL A 159 22.72 3.71 -5.69
N SER A 160 22.99 4.99 -5.50
CA SER A 160 23.78 5.53 -4.39
C SER A 160 23.04 6.68 -3.73
N ALA A 161 23.48 7.07 -2.54
CA ALA A 161 22.94 8.24 -1.88
C ALA A 161 24.08 9.04 -1.25
N ASP A 162 24.01 10.37 -1.40
CA ASP A 162 24.88 11.32 -0.77
C ASP A 162 24.10 12.14 0.25
N THR A 163 24.66 12.33 1.44
CA THR A 163 24.05 13.15 2.49
C THR A 163 24.79 14.47 2.59
N ILE A 164 24.06 15.56 2.36
CA ILE A 164 24.55 16.93 2.48
C ILE A 164 24.04 17.48 3.81
N LEU A 165 24.96 17.82 4.71
CA LEU A 165 24.66 18.42 6.00
C LEU A 165 24.98 19.92 5.96
N ASN A 166 24.05 20.73 6.41
CA ASN A 166 24.23 22.17 6.58
C ASN A 166 23.58 22.60 7.90
N ASP A 167 24.39 22.98 8.88
CA ASP A 167 23.97 23.15 10.28
C ASP A 167 23.19 21.92 10.77
N ASN A 168 21.95 22.13 11.26
CA ASN A 168 21.06 21.05 11.70
C ASN A 168 20.08 20.59 10.62
N GLN A 169 20.39 20.83 9.36
CA GLN A 169 19.59 20.42 8.21
C GLN A 169 20.32 19.36 7.39
N ALA A 170 19.61 18.33 6.96
CA ALA A 170 20.11 17.28 6.10
C ALA A 170 19.32 17.21 4.79
N ILE A 171 20.03 17.03 3.68
CA ILE A 171 19.46 16.73 2.37
C ILE A 171 20.05 15.39 1.94
N ILE A 172 19.23 14.45 1.51
CA ILE A 172 19.67 13.19 0.92
C ILE A 172 19.45 13.27 -0.57
N LYS A 173 20.54 13.12 -1.34
CA LYS A 173 20.51 13.05 -2.80
C LYS A 173 20.67 11.59 -3.21
N TYR A 174 19.62 10.99 -3.78
CA TYR A 174 19.65 9.65 -4.34
C TYR A 174 20.02 9.74 -5.83
N ASN A 175 21.15 9.12 -6.18
CA ASN A 175 21.66 9.08 -7.56
C ASN A 175 21.37 7.69 -8.13
N VAL A 176 20.63 7.66 -9.25
CA VAL A 176 20.23 6.44 -9.93
C VAL A 176 20.76 6.44 -11.35
N THR A 177 21.57 5.45 -11.69
CA THR A 177 21.98 5.17 -13.07
C THR A 177 21.23 3.93 -13.54
N THR A 178 20.26 4.08 -14.43
CA THR A 178 19.38 2.96 -14.83
C THR A 178 20.03 2.00 -15.81
N ASN A 179 20.96 2.48 -16.65
CA ASN A 179 21.49 1.74 -17.79
C ASN A 179 20.40 1.30 -18.78
N THR A 180 20.68 0.26 -19.58
CA THR A 180 19.75 -0.21 -20.61
C THR A 180 18.66 -1.09 -20.01
N ARG A 181 17.41 -0.84 -20.38
CA ARG A 181 16.27 -1.67 -20.00
C ARG A 181 16.26 -2.99 -20.75
N TYR A 182 16.01 -4.07 -20.05
CA TYR A 182 15.96 -5.42 -20.63
C TYR A 182 14.63 -5.64 -21.36
N LEU A 183 14.69 -6.40 -22.46
CA LEU A 183 13.55 -6.77 -23.30
C LEU A 183 13.20 -8.24 -23.10
N ILE A 184 11.93 -8.58 -23.19
CA ILE A 184 11.49 -9.99 -23.28
C ILE A 184 11.92 -10.55 -24.64
N ASP A 185 12.77 -11.58 -24.63
CA ASP A 185 13.23 -12.21 -25.87
C ASP A 185 12.23 -13.27 -26.35
N THR A 186 12.13 -14.35 -25.60
CA THR A 186 11.24 -15.48 -25.91
C THR A 186 10.28 -15.73 -24.75
N ILE A 187 9.10 -16.22 -25.08
CA ILE A 187 8.10 -16.66 -24.09
C ILE A 187 7.80 -18.12 -24.39
N SER A 188 8.28 -19.02 -23.54
CA SER A 188 7.98 -20.44 -23.58
C SER A 188 6.98 -20.82 -22.49
N ILE A 189 6.17 -21.83 -22.79
CA ILE A 189 5.12 -22.33 -21.89
C ILE A 189 5.48 -23.77 -21.50
N ASN A 190 5.39 -24.06 -20.21
CA ASN A 190 5.57 -25.40 -19.66
C ASN A 190 4.33 -25.75 -18.83
N THR A 191 3.53 -26.67 -19.34
CA THR A 191 2.34 -27.23 -18.67
C THR A 191 2.12 -28.67 -19.06
N ASN A 192 1.58 -29.47 -18.14
CA ASN A 192 1.22 -30.88 -18.40
C ASN A 192 -0.29 -31.00 -18.74
N SER A 193 -1.06 -29.92 -18.71
CA SER A 193 -2.49 -29.92 -19.01
C SER A 193 -2.75 -29.55 -20.47
N ARG A 194 -3.33 -30.48 -21.23
CA ARG A 194 -3.78 -30.22 -22.60
C ARG A 194 -4.84 -29.12 -22.70
N ASP A 195 -5.74 -29.08 -21.73
CA ASP A 195 -6.80 -28.06 -21.69
C ASP A 195 -6.22 -26.65 -21.48
N ILE A 196 -5.25 -26.53 -20.57
CA ILE A 196 -4.52 -25.26 -20.34
C ILE A 196 -3.77 -24.85 -21.61
N ASP A 197 -3.05 -25.78 -22.23
CA ASP A 197 -2.27 -25.50 -23.45
C ASP A 197 -3.20 -25.02 -24.60
N SER A 198 -4.34 -25.67 -24.78
CA SER A 198 -5.37 -25.27 -25.76
C SER A 198 -5.92 -23.86 -25.48
N LEU A 199 -6.23 -23.54 -24.19
CA LEU A 199 -6.73 -22.24 -23.81
C LEU A 199 -5.67 -21.13 -23.99
N LEU A 200 -4.41 -21.41 -23.70
CA LEU A 200 -3.31 -20.48 -23.91
C LEU A 200 -3.09 -20.20 -25.40
N SER A 201 -3.06 -21.24 -26.22
CA SER A 201 -2.86 -21.14 -27.66
C SER A 201 -3.97 -20.35 -28.34
N SER A 202 -5.24 -20.60 -27.98
CA SER A 202 -6.39 -19.89 -28.53
C SER A 202 -6.53 -18.44 -28.07
N ASN A 203 -5.89 -18.06 -26.96
CA ASN A 203 -5.89 -16.71 -26.39
C ASN A 203 -4.53 -16.00 -26.45
N LYS A 204 -3.59 -16.49 -27.26
CA LYS A 204 -2.23 -15.94 -27.38
C LYS A 204 -2.22 -14.46 -27.72
N THR A 205 -3.10 -14.02 -28.62
CA THR A 205 -3.22 -12.61 -29.05
C THR A 205 -3.66 -11.65 -27.93
N LYS A 206 -4.35 -12.18 -26.90
CA LYS A 206 -4.83 -11.42 -25.76
C LYS A 206 -3.80 -11.33 -24.61
N SER A 207 -2.63 -11.95 -24.76
CA SER A 207 -1.56 -11.89 -23.77
C SER A 207 -1.06 -10.46 -23.60
N ILE A 208 -0.85 -10.06 -22.35
CA ILE A 208 -0.22 -8.77 -21.98
C ILE A 208 1.27 -8.82 -22.24
N LEU A 209 1.85 -10.04 -22.19
CA LEU A 209 3.27 -10.25 -22.42
C LEU A 209 3.53 -10.43 -23.92
N LYS A 210 4.44 -9.64 -24.47
CA LYS A 210 4.84 -9.74 -25.87
C LYS A 210 6.36 -9.77 -25.99
N GLN A 211 6.84 -10.49 -26.98
CA GLN A 211 8.25 -10.51 -27.34
C GLN A 211 8.71 -9.13 -27.80
N LYS A 212 9.96 -8.79 -27.54
CA LYS A 212 10.61 -7.50 -27.87
C LYS A 212 10.03 -6.29 -27.11
N GLU A 213 9.14 -6.50 -26.16
CA GLU A 213 8.69 -5.46 -25.26
C GLU A 213 9.57 -5.38 -24.00
N ASN A 214 9.55 -4.22 -23.36
CA ASN A 214 10.23 -3.99 -22.09
C ASN A 214 9.73 -4.94 -21.01
N PHE A 215 10.67 -5.56 -20.30
CA PHE A 215 10.35 -6.35 -19.12
C PHE A 215 9.77 -5.48 -18.01
N SER A 216 8.75 -5.99 -17.33
CA SER A 216 8.20 -5.39 -16.11
C SER A 216 7.49 -6.46 -15.29
N ILE A 217 7.77 -6.52 -13.99
CA ILE A 217 7.11 -7.45 -13.06
C ILE A 217 5.62 -7.13 -12.97
N ASN A 218 5.21 -5.88 -13.06
CA ASN A 218 3.80 -5.50 -13.08
C ASN A 218 3.05 -6.15 -14.25
N LYS A 219 3.66 -6.22 -15.44
CA LYS A 219 3.07 -6.95 -16.58
C LYS A 219 2.92 -8.44 -16.30
N LEU A 220 3.88 -9.07 -15.62
CA LEU A 220 3.78 -10.48 -15.21
C LEU A 220 2.63 -10.71 -14.23
N ILE A 221 2.44 -9.81 -13.28
CA ILE A 221 1.33 -9.88 -12.30
C ILE A 221 -0.02 -9.75 -13.02
N LEU A 222 -0.17 -8.75 -13.88
CA LEU A 222 -1.40 -8.54 -14.66
C LEU A 222 -1.72 -9.73 -15.58
N GLU A 223 -0.70 -10.30 -16.22
CA GLU A 223 -0.88 -11.51 -17.05
C GLU A 223 -1.28 -12.71 -16.21
N ARG A 224 -0.71 -12.88 -15.02
CA ARG A 224 -1.11 -13.94 -14.07
C ARG A 224 -2.60 -13.83 -13.71
N ASP A 225 -3.07 -12.63 -13.38
CA ASP A 225 -4.47 -12.39 -13.03
C ASP A 225 -5.41 -12.64 -14.23
N ARG A 226 -4.97 -12.23 -15.43
CA ARG A 226 -5.68 -12.52 -16.67
C ARG A 226 -5.81 -14.03 -16.92
N LEU A 227 -4.71 -14.77 -16.73
CA LEU A 227 -4.68 -16.23 -16.92
C LEU A 227 -5.55 -16.95 -15.90
N VAL A 228 -5.52 -16.56 -14.63
CA VAL A 228 -6.42 -17.11 -13.60
C VAL A 228 -7.88 -16.92 -14.00
N SER A 229 -8.22 -15.72 -14.46
CA SER A 229 -9.57 -15.40 -14.92
C SER A 229 -9.94 -16.20 -16.18
N LEU A 230 -9.00 -16.35 -17.10
CA LEU A 230 -9.20 -17.14 -18.32
C LEU A 230 -9.54 -18.60 -17.98
N PHE A 231 -8.73 -19.23 -17.13
CA PHE A 231 -8.91 -20.67 -16.82
C PHE A 231 -10.20 -20.90 -16.03
N LYS A 232 -10.48 -20.10 -14.99
CA LYS A 232 -11.71 -20.22 -14.21
C LYS A 232 -12.96 -20.01 -15.03
N ASN A 233 -12.96 -19.01 -15.92
CA ASN A 233 -14.10 -18.71 -16.78
C ASN A 233 -14.30 -19.75 -17.90
N ASN A 234 -13.31 -20.59 -18.16
CA ASN A 234 -13.38 -21.67 -19.17
C ASN A 234 -13.44 -23.07 -18.54
N GLY A 235 -13.88 -23.16 -17.29
CA GLY A 235 -14.24 -24.45 -16.68
C GLY A 235 -13.18 -25.09 -15.82
N ILE A 236 -12.01 -24.46 -15.62
CA ILE A 236 -11.02 -24.92 -14.65
C ILE A 236 -11.26 -24.16 -13.34
N HIS A 237 -12.35 -24.50 -12.65
CA HIS A 237 -12.86 -23.73 -11.50
C HIS A 237 -11.93 -23.77 -10.28
N ASP A 238 -11.20 -24.85 -10.09
CA ASP A 238 -10.27 -25.10 -9.00
C ASP A 238 -8.87 -24.50 -9.24
N PHE A 239 -8.67 -23.79 -10.36
CA PHE A 239 -7.40 -23.22 -10.73
C PHE A 239 -6.90 -22.20 -9.67
N GLN A 240 -5.63 -22.35 -9.27
CA GLN A 240 -5.02 -21.53 -8.22
C GLN A 240 -3.93 -20.63 -8.81
N GLN A 241 -3.93 -19.37 -8.41
CA GLN A 241 -2.94 -18.38 -8.84
C GLN A 241 -1.50 -18.80 -8.55
N ARG A 242 -1.27 -19.49 -7.43
CA ARG A 242 0.05 -20.02 -7.03
C ARG A 242 0.60 -21.08 -7.98
N SER A 243 -0.23 -21.66 -8.83
CA SER A 243 0.21 -22.63 -9.85
C SER A 243 0.97 -21.96 -10.99
N ILE A 244 0.81 -20.65 -11.19
CA ILE A 244 1.50 -19.89 -12.23
C ILE A 244 2.84 -19.37 -11.70
N ASN A 245 3.94 -19.82 -12.34
CA ASN A 245 5.29 -19.37 -12.03
C ASN A 245 5.93 -18.80 -13.30
N TYR A 246 6.66 -17.69 -13.15
CA TYR A 246 7.51 -17.15 -14.20
C TYR A 246 8.98 -17.35 -13.82
N ASN A 247 9.71 -18.08 -14.65
CA ASN A 247 11.15 -18.22 -14.52
C ASN A 247 11.80 -17.22 -15.49
N VAL A 248 12.60 -16.34 -14.93
CA VAL A 248 13.30 -15.27 -15.65
C VAL A 248 14.78 -15.58 -15.62
N LEU A 249 15.39 -15.78 -16.80
CA LEU A 249 16.81 -16.05 -16.93
C LEU A 249 17.53 -14.76 -17.30
N ILE A 250 18.20 -14.15 -16.33
CA ILE A 250 18.96 -12.92 -16.53
C ILE A 250 20.40 -13.28 -16.85
N ASP A 251 20.92 -12.78 -17.97
CA ASP A 251 22.33 -12.90 -18.31
C ASP A 251 23.18 -12.01 -17.38
N SER A 252 23.88 -12.66 -16.45
CA SER A 252 24.74 -11.98 -15.49
C SER A 252 25.97 -11.30 -16.12
N SER A 253 26.33 -11.65 -17.35
CA SER A 253 27.41 -10.97 -18.08
C SER A 253 27.05 -9.53 -18.47
N GLY A 254 25.76 -9.21 -18.48
CA GLY A 254 25.23 -7.90 -18.86
C GLY A 254 25.41 -7.56 -20.34
N ILE A 255 25.88 -8.48 -21.17
CA ILE A 255 26.08 -8.30 -22.61
C ILE A 255 24.75 -8.40 -23.34
N ASN A 256 23.97 -9.44 -23.03
CA ASN A 256 22.67 -9.67 -23.64
C ASN A 256 21.54 -9.05 -22.80
N LYS A 257 20.96 -7.94 -23.27
CA LYS A 257 19.83 -7.25 -22.61
C LYS A 257 18.47 -7.87 -22.97
N LYS A 258 18.44 -9.18 -23.22
CA LYS A 258 17.25 -9.95 -23.59
C LYS A 258 16.99 -11.04 -22.55
N ILE A 259 15.75 -11.23 -22.21
CA ILE A 259 15.30 -12.14 -21.16
C ILE A 259 14.42 -13.23 -21.77
N PRO A 260 14.86 -14.48 -21.81
CA PRO A 260 13.98 -15.62 -21.99
C PRO A 260 13.03 -15.74 -20.78
N LEU A 261 11.74 -15.83 -21.03
CA LEU A 261 10.70 -15.98 -20.03
C LEU A 261 10.04 -17.35 -20.16
N ILE A 262 10.02 -18.12 -19.08
CA ILE A 262 9.36 -19.43 -19.03
C ILE A 262 8.14 -19.30 -18.13
N LEU A 263 6.95 -19.42 -18.72
CA LEU A 263 5.69 -19.55 -17.98
C LEU A 263 5.50 -21.04 -17.63
N SER A 264 5.62 -21.36 -16.35
CA SER A 264 5.39 -22.73 -15.85
C SER A 264 4.07 -22.77 -15.09
N ILE A 265 3.20 -23.70 -15.45
CA ILE A 265 1.93 -23.93 -14.76
C ILE A 265 2.00 -25.31 -14.10
N LYS A 266 2.13 -25.31 -12.78
CA LYS A 266 2.20 -26.52 -11.96
C LYS A 266 0.81 -27.08 -11.72
N ASN A 267 0.69 -28.39 -11.70
CA ASN A 267 -0.53 -29.10 -11.33
C ASN A 267 -0.94 -28.81 -9.87
N PRO A 268 -2.22 -29.02 -9.51
CA PRO A 268 -2.69 -28.84 -8.13
C PRO A 268 -1.99 -29.78 -7.16
N ASN A 269 -1.73 -31.02 -7.57
CA ASN A 269 -0.91 -32.02 -6.87
C ASN A 269 -0.23 -32.96 -7.90
N GLU A 270 0.54 -33.94 -7.43
CA GLU A 270 1.28 -34.86 -8.30
C GLU A 270 0.38 -35.83 -9.12
N GLN A 271 -0.82 -36.08 -8.63
CA GLN A 271 -1.75 -37.07 -9.21
C GLN A 271 -2.83 -36.44 -10.08
N GLU A 272 -3.08 -35.11 -9.96
CA GLU A 272 -4.17 -34.42 -10.62
C GLU A 272 -3.65 -33.38 -11.62
N VAL A 273 -4.24 -33.40 -12.80
CA VAL A 273 -3.98 -32.41 -13.86
C VAL A 273 -5.19 -31.48 -13.97
N TYR A 274 -4.97 -30.20 -14.16
CA TYR A 274 -6.04 -29.25 -14.43
C TYR A 274 -6.81 -29.65 -15.70
N GLN A 275 -8.13 -29.77 -15.58
CA GLN A 275 -9.05 -30.13 -16.66
C GLN A 275 -10.25 -29.23 -16.69
N ILE A 276 -10.83 -29.03 -17.88
CA ILE A 276 -12.11 -28.34 -18.07
C ILE A 276 -13.21 -29.23 -17.53
N ARG A 277 -13.94 -28.72 -16.54
CA ARG A 277 -15.11 -29.37 -15.93
C ARG A 277 -16.39 -28.66 -16.31
N LYS A 278 -17.42 -29.43 -16.60
CA LYS A 278 -18.78 -28.95 -16.88
C LYS A 278 -19.69 -29.36 -15.74
N ILE A 279 -20.69 -28.54 -15.45
CA ILE A 279 -21.75 -28.90 -14.50
C ILE A 279 -22.64 -29.91 -15.17
N ASN A 280 -22.66 -31.14 -14.67
CA ASN A 280 -23.49 -32.21 -15.20
C ASN A 280 -24.95 -32.11 -14.74
N ASP A 281 -25.15 -32.03 -13.44
CA ASP A 281 -26.45 -31.92 -12.80
C ASP A 281 -26.46 -30.89 -11.68
N ILE A 282 -27.62 -30.28 -11.46
CA ILE A 282 -27.85 -29.37 -10.33
C ILE A 282 -29.01 -29.97 -9.54
N ASN A 283 -28.73 -30.36 -8.32
CA ASN A 283 -29.70 -30.96 -7.39
C ASN A 283 -29.87 -30.04 -6.19
N ILE A 284 -31.12 -29.77 -5.81
CA ILE A 284 -31.48 -29.05 -4.60
C ILE A 284 -32.14 -30.05 -3.66
N TYR A 285 -31.62 -30.17 -2.45
CA TYR A 285 -32.22 -30.97 -1.40
C TYR A 285 -32.87 -30.03 -0.38
N VAL A 286 -34.18 -30.16 -0.20
CA VAL A 286 -34.95 -29.34 0.75
C VAL A 286 -35.16 -30.15 2.02
N GLU A 287 -34.49 -29.71 3.10
CA GLU A 287 -34.53 -30.35 4.42
C GLU A 287 -35.25 -29.47 5.42
N SER A 288 -35.92 -30.10 6.37
CA SER A 288 -36.43 -29.45 7.59
C SER A 288 -35.28 -29.32 8.60
N LEU A 289 -35.25 -28.22 9.37
CA LEU A 289 -34.22 -27.98 10.39
C LEU A 289 -34.16 -29.06 11.48
N ASP A 290 -35.24 -29.83 11.65
CA ASP A 290 -35.37 -30.83 12.70
C ASP A 290 -34.88 -32.24 12.31
N GLU A 291 -34.46 -32.45 11.06
CA GLU A 291 -34.07 -33.77 10.57
C GLU A 291 -32.79 -33.71 9.72
N LEU A 292 -31.65 -33.87 10.36
CA LEU A 292 -30.38 -34.24 9.72
C LEU A 292 -30.46 -35.70 9.26
N SER A 293 -30.99 -35.98 8.08
CA SER A 293 -31.28 -37.34 7.65
C SER A 293 -30.60 -37.70 6.31
N ASN A 294 -30.38 -39.00 6.18
CA ASN A 294 -29.77 -39.64 5.05
C ASN A 294 -30.45 -39.30 3.71
N ILE A 295 -29.66 -39.17 2.65
CA ILE A 295 -30.11 -38.86 1.28
C ILE A 295 -31.17 -39.85 0.78
N ASP A 296 -31.18 -41.07 1.30
CA ASP A 296 -32.12 -42.15 0.92
C ASP A 296 -33.58 -41.93 1.36
N SER A 297 -33.87 -40.84 2.06
CA SER A 297 -35.21 -40.55 2.60
C SER A 297 -36.02 -39.52 1.80
N TYR A 298 -35.53 -39.02 0.66
CA TYR A 298 -36.31 -38.14 -0.21
C TYR A 298 -37.30 -38.93 -1.04
N THR A 299 -38.60 -38.66 -0.85
CA THR A 299 -39.71 -39.40 -1.51
C THR A 299 -40.17 -38.75 -2.79
N ASP A 300 -40.04 -37.43 -2.88
CA ASP A 300 -40.53 -36.64 -4.01
C ASP A 300 -39.42 -35.89 -4.73
N SER A 301 -39.55 -35.76 -6.05
CA SER A 301 -38.65 -34.98 -6.87
C SER A 301 -39.39 -34.19 -7.94
N ILE A 302 -39.01 -32.93 -8.13
CA ILE A 302 -39.57 -32.05 -9.17
C ILE A 302 -38.42 -31.57 -10.06
N ASN A 303 -38.61 -31.63 -11.39
CA ASN A 303 -37.65 -31.04 -12.33
C ASN A 303 -38.19 -29.68 -12.81
N PHE A 304 -37.45 -28.61 -12.48
CA PHE A 304 -37.77 -27.26 -12.88
C PHE A 304 -36.58 -26.61 -13.62
N LYS A 305 -36.75 -26.31 -14.87
CA LYS A 305 -35.73 -25.70 -15.76
C LYS A 305 -34.37 -26.44 -15.75
N GLY A 306 -34.39 -27.78 -15.69
CA GLY A 306 -33.20 -28.63 -15.67
C GLY A 306 -32.50 -28.74 -14.31
N ILE A 307 -33.12 -28.24 -13.25
CA ILE A 307 -32.69 -28.40 -11.85
C ILE A 307 -33.64 -29.44 -11.21
N LYS A 308 -33.05 -30.46 -10.57
CA LYS A 308 -33.81 -31.44 -9.81
C LYS A 308 -33.94 -30.97 -8.35
N ILE A 309 -35.15 -30.90 -7.86
CA ILE A 309 -35.48 -30.51 -6.48
C ILE A 309 -36.02 -31.74 -5.78
N PHE A 310 -35.38 -32.16 -4.72
CA PHE A 310 -35.75 -33.29 -3.90
C PHE A 310 -36.36 -32.81 -2.57
N SER A 311 -37.46 -33.38 -2.13
CA SER A 311 -38.13 -33.04 -0.89
C SER A 311 -38.59 -34.28 -0.13
N LYS A 312 -38.77 -34.14 1.18
CA LYS A 312 -39.46 -35.12 2.05
C LYS A 312 -40.92 -34.68 2.16
N GLY A 313 -41.81 -35.33 1.35
CA GLY A 313 -43.20 -34.92 1.27
C GLY A 313 -43.42 -33.61 0.53
N ASN A 314 -44.54 -32.95 0.81
CA ASN A 314 -44.94 -31.73 0.09
C ASN A 314 -43.92 -30.59 0.18
N LEU A 315 -43.59 -30.03 -0.95
CA LEU A 315 -42.67 -28.91 -1.03
C LEU A 315 -43.32 -27.62 -0.48
N ASN A 316 -42.82 -27.09 0.62
CA ASN A 316 -43.35 -25.89 1.29
C ASN A 316 -42.87 -24.58 0.63
N TYR A 317 -42.02 -24.67 -0.40
CA TYR A 317 -41.42 -23.53 -1.11
C TYR A 317 -41.81 -23.60 -2.59
N THR A 318 -41.89 -22.43 -3.22
CA THR A 318 -42.11 -22.41 -4.70
C THR A 318 -40.82 -22.83 -5.39
N THR A 319 -40.95 -23.60 -6.48
CA THR A 319 -39.80 -24.02 -7.29
C THR A 319 -38.98 -22.82 -7.77
N ARG A 320 -39.64 -21.67 -8.01
CA ARG A 320 -38.98 -20.44 -8.41
C ARG A 320 -38.09 -19.83 -7.32
N SER A 321 -38.58 -19.77 -6.06
CA SER A 321 -37.80 -19.22 -4.95
C SER A 321 -36.55 -20.05 -4.66
N LEU A 322 -36.59 -21.36 -4.84
CA LEU A 322 -35.44 -22.25 -4.64
C LEU A 322 -34.42 -22.16 -5.79
N THR A 323 -34.86 -21.86 -7.00
CA THR A 323 -34.02 -21.88 -8.21
C THR A 323 -33.48 -20.49 -8.59
N GLU A 324 -34.15 -19.39 -8.19
CA GLU A 324 -33.77 -18.02 -8.54
C GLU A 324 -32.36 -17.62 -8.05
N PRO A 325 -31.89 -18.07 -6.84
CA PRO A 325 -30.54 -17.81 -6.37
C PRO A 325 -29.45 -18.59 -7.13
N ILE A 326 -29.81 -19.57 -7.96
CA ILE A 326 -28.86 -20.44 -8.65
C ILE A 326 -28.40 -19.79 -9.95
N PHE A 327 -27.13 -19.44 -10.00
CA PHE A 327 -26.49 -18.83 -11.16
C PHE A 327 -25.86 -19.84 -12.13
N PHE A 328 -25.81 -21.12 -11.74
CA PHE A 328 -25.26 -22.20 -12.52
C PHE A 328 -26.25 -22.69 -13.55
N LYS A 329 -25.72 -23.19 -14.70
CA LYS A 329 -26.52 -23.87 -15.70
C LYS A 329 -25.86 -25.17 -16.10
N LYS A 330 -26.66 -26.21 -16.28
CA LYS A 330 -26.21 -27.50 -16.79
C LYS A 330 -25.46 -27.31 -18.12
N GLU A 331 -24.38 -28.05 -18.33
CA GLU A 331 -23.54 -28.05 -19.53
C GLU A 331 -22.81 -26.72 -19.85
N LYS A 332 -22.98 -25.68 -19.06
CA LYS A 332 -22.23 -24.43 -19.24
C LYS A 332 -20.93 -24.40 -18.44
N ILE A 333 -19.88 -23.96 -19.13
CA ILE A 333 -18.54 -23.81 -18.57
C ILE A 333 -18.42 -22.54 -17.69
N THR A 334 -19.28 -21.53 -17.91
CA THR A 334 -19.17 -20.21 -17.28
C THR A 334 -20.27 -19.92 -16.27
N VAL A 335 -19.86 -19.47 -15.10
CA VAL A 335 -20.73 -18.81 -14.12
C VAL A 335 -21.01 -17.38 -14.61
N LYS A 336 -22.29 -17.05 -14.89
CA LYS A 336 -22.69 -15.68 -15.22
C LYS A 336 -22.40 -14.78 -14.00
N LYS A 337 -21.42 -13.87 -14.09
CA LYS A 337 -21.29 -12.79 -13.10
C LYS A 337 -22.58 -11.97 -13.13
N LYS A 338 -23.35 -11.92 -12.04
CA LYS A 338 -24.34 -10.89 -11.83
C LYS A 338 -23.56 -9.58 -11.60
N ASN A 339 -23.69 -8.63 -12.50
CA ASN A 339 -23.32 -7.25 -12.20
C ASN A 339 -24.34 -6.75 -11.15
N TYR A 340 -23.86 -6.50 -9.92
CA TYR A 340 -24.60 -5.76 -8.90
C TYR A 340 -24.44 -4.28 -9.16
#